data_b981469c0e667a92a4c0a7e0f8761981
#
_entry.id   b981469c0e667a92a4c0a7e0f8761981
#
_cell.length_a   1.000
_cell.length_b   1.000
_cell.length_c   1.000
_cell.angle_alpha   90.00
_cell.angle_beta   90.00
_cell.angle_gamma   90.00
#
_symmetry.space_group_name_H-M   'P 1'
#
loop_
_entity.id
_entity.type
_entity.pdbx_description
1 polymer ?
#
loop_
_entity_poly.entity_id
_entity_poly.type
_entity_poly.pdbx_seq_one_letter_code
_entity_poly.pdbx_strand_id
1 'polypeptide(L)'
;EFAQQFSRIKNIHIRPLFVESSAPDWVPEVEYEDFDSILSTVCEKPPRRIGVTDWNIFPHLVFLDLQKAAEEAEIVPADDVLLRVRAIKSEYEMAVIRKAFWITEQAMIDAFNAVSEGQAEWEIEARAQATMRAMGAEGTSYPIWVCSGPNTRQSLCRSTNRRIRRNELVQLTFGARYMGYCGNMCRPFSIGAPPEKAHQLMSVALEGVEGALRDIRPGVAGRDVYKNYHDTLARYGFEEFTLYGPAHGTGTSEVEGLWLGAGSDTIIQPGMQFNVDVWLSDGEYGLRYEDGILVTEDGVEELNSYRREIIVL
;
A
#
# COMPACT_ATOMS: atom_id res chain seq x y z
N GLU A 1 13.51 -9.09 24.76
CA GLU A 1 12.57 -8.60 25.80
C GLU A 1 11.31 -7.97 25.20
N PHE A 2 11.40 -6.98 24.28
CA PHE A 2 10.23 -6.31 23.72
C PHE A 2 9.28 -7.31 23.03
N ALA A 3 9.79 -8.15 22.13
CA ALA A 3 8.99 -9.15 21.43
C ALA A 3 8.36 -10.15 22.42
N GLN A 4 9.10 -10.60 23.44
CA GLN A 4 8.60 -11.49 24.47
C GLN A 4 7.46 -10.86 25.30
N GLN A 5 7.54 -9.56 25.55
CA GLN A 5 6.54 -8.82 26.32
C GLN A 5 5.27 -8.54 25.53
N PHE A 6 5.38 -8.16 24.25
CA PHE A 6 4.27 -7.63 23.47
C PHE A 6 3.72 -8.57 22.41
N SER A 7 4.48 -9.62 22.00
CA SER A 7 4.01 -10.57 21.01
C SER A 7 2.93 -11.50 21.58
N ARG A 8 1.93 -11.79 20.75
CA ARG A 8 0.95 -12.85 21.01
C ARG A 8 1.50 -14.25 20.68
N ILE A 9 2.54 -14.32 19.85
CA ILE A 9 3.25 -15.56 19.55
C ILE A 9 4.11 -15.91 20.76
N LYS A 10 3.99 -17.14 21.28
CA LYS A 10 4.70 -17.57 22.48
C LYS A 10 6.07 -18.17 22.18
N ASN A 11 6.20 -18.86 21.06
CA ASN A 11 7.48 -19.43 20.64
C ASN A 11 8.26 -18.36 19.89
N ILE A 12 9.18 -17.73 20.58
CA ILE A 12 10.02 -16.65 20.03
C ILE A 12 11.46 -17.12 20.08
N HIS A 13 12.05 -17.29 18.92
CA HIS A 13 13.46 -17.62 18.73
C HIS A 13 14.22 -16.36 18.38
N ILE A 14 15.35 -16.12 19.04
CA ILE A 14 16.15 -14.92 18.86
C ILE A 14 17.31 -15.25 17.93
N ARG A 15 17.32 -14.64 16.75
CA ARG A 15 18.40 -14.77 15.77
C ARG A 15 18.79 -13.39 15.25
N PRO A 16 19.80 -12.74 15.81
CA PRO A 16 20.22 -11.42 15.36
C PRO A 16 20.86 -11.49 13.98
N LEU A 17 20.55 -10.52 13.12
CA LEU A 17 21.24 -10.30 11.84
C LEU A 17 22.64 -9.73 12.06
N PHE A 18 22.78 -8.93 13.11
CA PHE A 18 24.04 -8.29 13.51
C PHE A 18 24.24 -8.44 15.00
N VAL A 19 25.46 -8.71 15.39
CA VAL A 19 25.90 -8.66 16.78
C VAL A 19 26.81 -7.43 16.90
N GLU A 20 26.52 -6.54 17.87
CA GLU A 20 27.36 -5.38 18.14
C GLU A 20 28.74 -5.83 18.66
N SER A 21 29.77 -5.67 17.84
CA SER A 21 31.12 -6.13 18.16
C SER A 21 31.87 -5.19 19.10
N SER A 22 31.35 -3.99 19.34
CA SER A 22 31.95 -2.99 20.24
C SER A 22 31.21 -2.91 21.59
N ALA A 23 30.33 -3.86 21.88
CA ALA A 23 29.62 -3.90 23.16
C ALA A 23 30.65 -4.07 24.31
N PRO A 24 30.56 -3.24 25.37
CA PRO A 24 31.42 -3.43 26.53
C PRO A 24 31.15 -4.75 27.25
N ASP A 25 32.17 -5.30 27.94
CA ASP A 25 32.09 -6.58 28.64
C ASP A 25 30.99 -6.69 29.70
N TRP A 26 30.46 -5.56 30.16
CA TRP A 26 29.36 -5.53 31.13
C TRP A 26 27.95 -5.67 30.46
N VAL A 27 27.87 -5.60 29.13
CA VAL A 27 26.63 -5.87 28.42
C VAL A 27 26.39 -7.38 28.42
N PRO A 28 25.26 -7.86 28.94
CA PRO A 28 24.97 -9.30 28.92
C PRO A 28 25.01 -9.85 27.49
N GLU A 29 25.67 -10.98 27.32
CA GLU A 29 25.57 -11.73 26.08
C GLU A 29 24.11 -12.13 25.84
N VAL A 30 23.64 -11.90 24.62
CA VAL A 30 22.30 -12.34 24.22
C VAL A 30 22.43 -13.77 23.68
N GLU A 31 21.80 -14.72 24.35
CA GLU A 31 21.64 -16.06 23.81
C GLU A 31 20.81 -16.00 22.53
N TYR A 32 21.30 -16.56 21.46
CA TYR A 32 20.61 -16.64 20.18
C TYR A 32 20.73 -18.05 19.59
N GLU A 33 19.77 -18.38 18.76
CA GLU A 33 19.67 -19.68 18.12
C GLU A 33 20.05 -19.59 16.64
N ASP A 34 20.67 -20.63 16.10
CA ASP A 34 20.83 -20.84 14.67
C ASP A 34 19.65 -21.61 14.09
N PHE A 35 19.59 -21.77 12.77
CA PHE A 35 18.52 -22.52 12.14
C PHE A 35 18.56 -24.01 12.43
N ASP A 36 19.73 -24.60 12.71
CA ASP A 36 19.84 -26.01 13.12
C ASP A 36 19.09 -26.23 14.42
N SER A 37 19.35 -25.39 15.42
CA SER A 37 18.67 -25.42 16.71
C SER A 37 17.16 -25.17 16.57
N ILE A 38 16.76 -24.12 15.81
CA ILE A 38 15.35 -23.78 15.59
C ILE A 38 14.63 -24.95 14.90
N LEU A 39 15.16 -25.47 13.79
CA LEU A 39 14.53 -26.56 13.04
C LEU A 39 14.42 -27.84 13.87
N SER A 40 15.45 -28.18 14.68
CA SER A 40 15.40 -29.33 15.56
C SER A 40 14.36 -29.20 16.69
N THR A 41 14.06 -27.95 17.11
CA THR A 41 13.07 -27.68 18.15
C THR A 41 11.63 -27.68 17.61
N VAL A 42 11.43 -27.10 16.41
CA VAL A 42 10.07 -26.92 15.85
C VAL A 42 9.62 -28.08 14.97
N CYS A 43 10.54 -28.92 14.46
CA CYS A 43 10.23 -30.04 13.58
C CYS A 43 10.51 -31.35 14.27
N GLU A 44 9.53 -32.27 14.34
CA GLU A 44 9.73 -33.64 14.87
C GLU A 44 10.73 -34.46 14.03
N LYS A 45 10.86 -34.12 12.76
CA LYS A 45 11.80 -34.76 11.79
C LYS A 45 12.37 -33.64 10.88
N PRO A 46 13.58 -33.84 10.34
CA PRO A 46 14.14 -32.90 9.37
C PRO A 46 13.14 -32.59 8.24
N PRO A 47 12.88 -31.31 7.93
CA PRO A 47 11.94 -30.94 6.88
C PRO A 47 12.49 -31.38 5.53
N ARG A 48 11.62 -31.88 4.65
CA ARG A 48 11.96 -32.14 3.23
C ARG A 48 11.71 -30.97 2.31
N ARG A 49 10.84 -30.04 2.77
CA ARG A 49 10.47 -28.86 2.02
C ARG A 49 10.18 -27.70 2.96
N ILE A 50 10.76 -26.54 2.66
CA ILE A 50 10.59 -25.31 3.45
C ILE A 50 10.05 -24.23 2.52
N GLY A 51 8.90 -23.65 2.87
CA GLY A 51 8.34 -22.49 2.19
C GLY A 51 8.86 -21.20 2.80
N VAL A 52 9.38 -20.29 1.98
CA VAL A 52 9.82 -18.95 2.39
C VAL A 52 8.89 -17.92 1.77
N THR A 53 8.40 -17.02 2.60
CA THR A 53 7.58 -15.86 2.16
C THR A 53 8.43 -14.60 2.05
N ASP A 54 7.91 -13.59 1.37
CA ASP A 54 8.66 -12.38 1.01
C ASP A 54 9.94 -12.71 0.21
N TRP A 55 9.82 -13.67 -0.69
CA TRP A 55 10.93 -14.27 -1.44
C TRP A 55 11.85 -13.24 -2.09
N ASN A 56 11.29 -12.16 -2.65
CA ASN A 56 12.04 -11.13 -3.35
C ASN A 56 12.81 -10.18 -2.43
N ILE A 57 12.48 -10.13 -1.15
CA ILE A 57 13.09 -9.23 -0.16
C ILE A 57 13.69 -9.98 1.04
N PHE A 58 13.69 -11.31 0.99
CA PHE A 58 14.25 -12.13 2.05
C PHE A 58 15.75 -11.85 2.19
N PRO A 59 16.27 -11.56 3.40
CA PRO A 59 17.67 -11.18 3.56
C PRO A 59 18.62 -12.29 3.12
N HIS A 60 19.53 -11.99 2.20
CA HIS A 60 20.42 -12.97 1.56
C HIS A 60 21.24 -13.81 2.56
N LEU A 61 21.83 -13.16 3.59
CA LEU A 61 22.60 -13.90 4.59
C LEU A 61 21.73 -14.85 5.42
N VAL A 62 20.50 -14.46 5.73
CA VAL A 62 19.54 -15.32 6.42
C VAL A 62 19.16 -16.52 5.56
N PHE A 63 19.02 -16.31 4.25
CA PHE A 63 18.74 -17.38 3.29
C PHE A 63 19.90 -18.38 3.21
N LEU A 64 21.13 -17.92 3.14
CA LEU A 64 22.31 -18.80 3.12
C LEU A 64 22.43 -19.63 4.39
N ASP A 65 22.15 -19.06 5.55
CA ASP A 65 22.17 -19.79 6.81
C ASP A 65 21.05 -20.83 6.88
N LEU A 66 19.84 -20.48 6.42
CA LEU A 66 18.74 -21.43 6.32
C LEU A 66 19.09 -22.59 5.36
N GLN A 67 19.67 -22.27 4.20
CA GLN A 67 20.06 -23.25 3.20
C GLN A 67 21.13 -24.23 3.77
N LYS A 68 22.06 -23.73 4.55
CA LYS A 68 23.08 -24.53 5.20
C LYS A 68 22.47 -25.47 6.27
N ALA A 69 21.58 -24.97 7.10
CA ALA A 69 20.91 -25.76 8.15
C ALA A 69 19.91 -26.79 7.58
N ALA A 70 19.45 -26.60 6.36
CA ALA A 70 18.44 -27.43 5.71
C ALA A 70 18.97 -27.98 4.36
N GLU A 71 20.20 -28.49 4.33
CA GLU A 71 20.87 -28.97 3.11
C GLU A 71 20.06 -30.00 2.32
N GLU A 72 19.30 -30.85 3.00
CA GLU A 72 18.49 -31.91 2.37
C GLU A 72 17.06 -31.43 2.00
N ALA A 73 16.69 -30.20 2.35
CA ALA A 73 15.35 -29.67 2.11
C ALA A 73 15.29 -28.87 0.80
N GLU A 74 14.21 -29.03 0.07
CA GLU A 74 13.85 -28.13 -1.02
C GLU A 74 13.32 -26.81 -0.43
N ILE A 75 13.99 -25.68 -0.69
CA ILE A 75 13.53 -24.35 -0.28
C ILE A 75 12.79 -23.71 -1.44
N VAL A 76 11.54 -23.32 -1.23
CA VAL A 76 10.64 -22.85 -2.29
C VAL A 76 9.95 -21.52 -1.90
N PRO A 77 9.57 -20.68 -2.88
CA PRO A 77 8.68 -19.54 -2.63
C PRO A 77 7.33 -20.03 -2.07
N ALA A 78 6.80 -19.30 -1.07
CA ALA A 78 5.51 -19.61 -0.46
C ALA A 78 4.63 -18.37 -0.24
N ASP A 79 4.90 -17.29 -0.99
CA ASP A 79 4.18 -16.03 -0.90
C ASP A 79 2.67 -16.21 -1.09
N ASP A 80 2.27 -17.06 -2.03
CA ASP A 80 0.87 -17.35 -2.34
C ASP A 80 0.09 -17.96 -1.16
N VAL A 81 0.74 -18.72 -0.28
CA VAL A 81 0.13 -19.27 0.92
C VAL A 81 -0.23 -18.16 1.90
N LEU A 82 0.73 -17.25 2.13
CA LEU A 82 0.51 -16.11 3.03
C LEU A 82 -0.51 -15.12 2.47
N LEU A 83 -0.45 -14.83 1.16
CA LEU A 83 -1.40 -13.95 0.49
C LEU A 83 -2.84 -14.47 0.61
N ARG A 84 -3.08 -15.77 0.46
CA ARG A 84 -4.41 -16.37 0.65
C ARG A 84 -4.92 -16.23 2.08
N VAL A 85 -4.05 -16.42 3.07
CA VAL A 85 -4.43 -16.24 4.49
C VAL A 85 -4.79 -14.78 4.78
N ARG A 86 -4.06 -13.84 4.20
CA ARG A 86 -4.25 -12.38 4.40
C ARG A 86 -5.36 -11.77 3.55
N ALA A 87 -5.84 -12.48 2.51
CA ALA A 87 -6.82 -11.98 1.57
C ALA A 87 -8.13 -11.58 2.26
N ILE A 88 -8.64 -12.43 3.15
CA ILE A 88 -9.87 -12.19 3.92
C ILE A 88 -9.49 -11.61 5.28
N LYS A 89 -9.90 -10.39 5.52
CA LYS A 89 -9.59 -9.66 6.75
C LYS A 89 -10.53 -10.09 7.88
N SER A 90 -9.98 -10.36 9.06
CA SER A 90 -10.77 -10.55 10.27
C SER A 90 -11.40 -9.21 10.73
N GLU A 91 -12.41 -9.27 11.60
CA GLU A 91 -13.03 -8.07 12.19
C GLU A 91 -12.02 -7.19 12.95
N TYR A 92 -11.04 -7.83 13.62
CA TYR A 92 -9.97 -7.11 14.30
C TYR A 92 -9.09 -6.33 13.30
N GLU A 93 -8.65 -6.99 12.22
CA GLU A 93 -7.87 -6.35 11.17
C GLU A 93 -8.63 -5.18 10.56
N MET A 94 -9.93 -5.38 10.28
CA MET A 94 -10.76 -4.31 9.72
C MET A 94 -10.94 -3.13 10.67
N ALA A 95 -11.03 -3.36 11.98
CA ALA A 95 -11.09 -2.26 12.96
C ALA A 95 -9.80 -1.42 12.93
N VAL A 96 -8.65 -2.06 12.80
CA VAL A 96 -7.34 -1.38 12.70
C VAL A 96 -7.20 -0.67 11.36
N ILE A 97 -7.58 -1.33 10.26
CA ILE A 97 -7.53 -0.76 8.90
C ILE A 97 -8.42 0.48 8.80
N ARG A 98 -9.68 0.43 9.29
CA ARG A 98 -10.57 1.61 9.33
C ARG A 98 -9.92 2.77 10.08
N LYS A 99 -9.20 2.50 11.18
CA LYS A 99 -8.48 3.53 11.91
C LYS A 99 -7.33 4.12 11.09
N ALA A 100 -6.58 3.29 10.35
CA ALA A 100 -5.51 3.76 9.46
C ALA A 100 -6.08 4.67 8.35
N PHE A 101 -7.18 4.27 7.69
CA PHE A 101 -7.86 5.08 6.69
C PHE A 101 -8.40 6.40 7.27
N TRP A 102 -9.02 6.35 8.45
CA TRP A 102 -9.49 7.55 9.12
C TRP A 102 -8.36 8.54 9.44
N ILE A 103 -7.20 8.07 9.94
CA ILE A 103 -6.03 8.92 10.18
C ILE A 103 -5.55 9.56 8.87
N THR A 104 -5.48 8.77 7.80
CA THR A 104 -5.08 9.25 6.47
C THR A 104 -6.03 10.33 5.97
N GLU A 105 -7.33 10.10 6.06
CA GLU A 105 -8.35 11.07 5.65
C GLU A 105 -8.25 12.38 6.44
N GLN A 106 -8.06 12.33 7.76
CA GLN A 106 -7.88 13.55 8.56
C GLN A 106 -6.62 14.32 8.15
N ALA A 107 -5.52 13.61 7.85
CA ALA A 107 -4.30 14.24 7.34
C ALA A 107 -4.50 14.84 5.93
N MET A 108 -5.33 14.20 5.09
CA MET A 108 -5.71 14.73 3.77
C MET A 108 -6.51 16.03 3.92
N ILE A 109 -7.51 16.05 4.79
CA ILE A 109 -8.32 17.25 5.09
C ILE A 109 -7.41 18.38 5.60
N ASP A 110 -6.50 18.08 6.53
CA ASP A 110 -5.58 19.07 7.09
C ASP A 110 -4.62 19.63 6.03
N ALA A 111 -4.09 18.78 5.16
CA ALA A 111 -3.23 19.19 4.05
C ALA A 111 -3.98 20.11 3.06
N PHE A 112 -5.23 19.76 2.68
CA PHE A 112 -6.06 20.59 1.81
C PHE A 112 -6.43 21.93 2.42
N ASN A 113 -6.68 22.00 3.73
CA ASN A 113 -6.97 23.24 4.41
C ASN A 113 -5.76 24.19 4.49
N ALA A 114 -4.56 23.67 4.34
CA ALA A 114 -3.32 24.41 4.50
C ALA A 114 -2.58 24.70 3.19
N VAL A 115 -2.89 23.94 2.11
CA VAL A 115 -2.18 24.09 0.85
C VAL A 115 -2.43 25.46 0.24
N SER A 116 -1.37 26.10 -0.26
CA SER A 116 -1.43 27.39 -0.95
C SER A 116 -0.36 27.51 -2.02
N GLU A 117 -0.59 28.43 -2.96
CA GLU A 117 0.40 28.76 -3.97
C GLU A 117 1.72 29.18 -3.34
N GLY A 118 2.83 28.77 -3.93
CA GLY A 118 4.18 29.10 -3.49
C GLY A 118 4.76 28.19 -2.43
N GLN A 119 3.97 27.31 -1.81
CA GLN A 119 4.50 26.25 -0.94
C GLN A 119 5.30 25.22 -1.73
N ALA A 120 6.38 24.74 -1.16
CA ALA A 120 7.11 23.62 -1.73
C ALA A 120 6.38 22.29 -1.48
N GLU A 121 6.56 21.33 -2.39
CA GLU A 121 5.94 20.01 -2.28
C GLU A 121 6.24 19.35 -0.92
N TRP A 122 7.48 19.41 -0.43
CA TRP A 122 7.86 18.84 0.88
C TRP A 122 7.29 19.57 2.10
N GLU A 123 6.88 20.84 1.99
CA GLU A 123 6.23 21.55 3.10
C GLU A 123 4.85 20.95 3.38
N ILE A 124 4.14 20.53 2.32
CA ILE A 124 2.85 19.83 2.42
C ILE A 124 3.04 18.41 2.90
N GLU A 125 4.06 17.70 2.38
CA GLU A 125 4.44 16.37 2.87
C GLU A 125 4.70 16.38 4.37
N ALA A 126 5.53 17.32 4.85
CA ALA A 126 5.87 17.44 6.27
C ALA A 126 4.62 17.66 7.15
N ARG A 127 3.66 18.46 6.65
CA ARG A 127 2.39 18.69 7.34
C ARG A 127 1.56 17.41 7.45
N ALA A 128 1.34 16.72 6.32
CA ALA A 128 0.58 15.47 6.31
C ALA A 128 1.21 14.43 7.25
N GLN A 129 2.54 14.30 7.23
CA GLN A 129 3.27 13.40 8.11
C GLN A 129 3.11 13.77 9.58
N ALA A 130 3.22 15.05 9.92
CA ALA A 130 3.05 15.54 11.29
C ALA A 130 1.64 15.25 11.81
N THR A 131 0.61 15.48 10.99
CA THR A 131 -0.79 15.21 11.36
C THR A 131 -1.02 13.72 11.60
N MET A 132 -0.57 12.84 10.70
CA MET A 132 -0.68 11.39 10.90
C MET A 132 0.02 10.93 12.18
N ARG A 133 1.22 11.42 12.45
CA ARG A 133 1.97 11.08 13.69
C ARG A 133 1.26 11.58 14.95
N ALA A 134 0.75 12.80 14.93
CA ALA A 134 -0.01 13.37 16.05
C ALA A 134 -1.28 12.58 16.37
N MET A 135 -1.85 11.89 15.37
CA MET A 135 -3.05 11.04 15.52
C MET A 135 -2.74 9.59 15.88
N GLY A 136 -1.47 9.25 16.10
CA GLY A 136 -1.02 7.94 16.57
C GLY A 136 -0.57 6.97 15.50
N ALA A 137 -0.37 7.41 14.24
CA ALA A 137 0.25 6.57 13.24
C ALA A 137 1.71 6.23 13.61
N GLU A 138 2.13 5.01 13.37
CA GLU A 138 3.51 4.55 13.58
C GLU A 138 4.48 5.15 12.56
N GLY A 139 3.96 5.47 11.39
CA GLY A 139 4.66 6.02 10.25
C GLY A 139 3.71 6.15 9.06
N THR A 140 4.29 6.22 7.89
CA THR A 140 3.56 6.19 6.62
C THR A 140 3.52 4.78 6.04
N SER A 141 2.49 4.44 5.28
CA SER A 141 2.37 3.16 4.57
C SER A 141 3.43 3.03 3.47
N TYR A 142 3.75 4.14 2.82
CA TYR A 142 4.80 4.35 1.83
C TYR A 142 5.29 5.80 1.94
N PRO A 143 6.40 6.19 1.27
CA PRO A 143 6.82 7.58 1.25
C PRO A 143 5.72 8.48 0.69
N ILE A 144 5.45 9.59 1.35
CA ILE A 144 4.45 10.56 0.90
C ILE A 144 4.87 11.16 -0.46
N TRP A 145 3.92 11.29 -1.37
CA TRP A 145 4.13 11.92 -2.67
C TRP A 145 3.25 13.15 -2.80
N VAL A 146 3.89 14.30 -2.78
CA VAL A 146 3.30 15.57 -3.22
C VAL A 146 3.97 15.94 -4.52
N CYS A 147 3.22 15.93 -5.61
CA CYS A 147 3.74 16.19 -6.95
C CYS A 147 2.96 17.33 -7.58
N SER A 148 3.66 18.26 -8.22
CA SER A 148 3.02 19.42 -8.86
C SER A 148 3.54 19.65 -10.28
N GLY A 149 2.68 20.13 -11.17
CA GLY A 149 2.98 20.42 -12.57
C GLY A 149 3.70 19.26 -13.27
N PRO A 150 4.90 19.44 -13.85
CA PRO A 150 5.60 18.38 -14.59
C PRO A 150 6.01 17.17 -13.74
N ASN A 151 6.06 17.29 -12.39
CA ASN A 151 6.38 16.15 -11.54
C ASN A 151 5.23 15.13 -11.48
N THR A 152 4.00 15.55 -11.77
CA THR A 152 2.81 14.69 -11.69
C THR A 152 2.85 13.52 -12.68
N ARG A 153 3.56 13.64 -13.80
CA ARG A 153 3.70 12.56 -14.81
C ARG A 153 4.42 11.30 -14.31
N GLN A 154 5.05 11.38 -13.14
CA GLN A 154 5.77 10.25 -12.53
C GLN A 154 4.84 9.53 -11.56
N SER A 155 4.59 8.25 -11.79
CA SER A 155 3.67 7.44 -10.95
C SER A 155 4.16 7.30 -9.51
N LEU A 156 5.48 7.22 -9.30
CA LEU A 156 6.15 7.08 -8.00
C LEU A 156 7.11 8.25 -7.77
N CYS A 157 6.58 9.47 -7.83
CA CYS A 157 7.39 10.66 -7.62
C CYS A 157 7.84 10.80 -6.14
N ARG A 158 8.68 11.78 -5.89
CA ARG A 158 9.02 12.22 -4.53
C ARG A 158 8.79 13.71 -4.45
N SER A 159 8.34 14.15 -3.29
CA SER A 159 8.19 15.58 -3.02
C SER A 159 9.55 16.27 -3.12
N THR A 160 9.56 17.42 -3.77
CA THR A 160 10.78 18.19 -4.03
C THR A 160 10.66 19.61 -3.47
N ASN A 161 11.67 20.46 -3.73
CA ASN A 161 11.61 21.88 -3.42
C ASN A 161 10.81 22.69 -4.46
N ARG A 162 10.19 22.03 -5.44
CA ARG A 162 9.34 22.71 -6.41
C ARG A 162 8.19 23.39 -5.69
N ARG A 163 7.95 24.65 -6.09
CA ARG A 163 6.84 25.42 -5.53
C ARG A 163 5.61 25.26 -6.39
N ILE A 164 4.49 24.97 -5.73
CA ILE A 164 3.18 24.84 -6.36
C ILE A 164 2.79 26.19 -6.96
N ARG A 165 2.25 26.16 -8.17
CA ARG A 165 1.77 27.34 -8.92
C ARG A 165 0.28 27.19 -9.17
N ARG A 166 -0.35 28.35 -9.43
CA ARG A 166 -1.74 28.36 -9.90
C ARG A 166 -1.86 27.70 -11.28
N ASN A 167 -3.04 27.17 -11.53
CA ASN A 167 -3.45 26.59 -12.81
C ASN A 167 -2.54 25.45 -13.26
N GLU A 168 -2.06 24.64 -12.31
CA GLU A 168 -1.37 23.38 -12.61
C GLU A 168 -1.97 22.24 -11.82
N LEU A 169 -1.77 21.03 -12.33
CA LEU A 169 -2.17 19.81 -11.61
C LEU A 169 -1.23 19.58 -10.43
N VAL A 170 -1.82 19.24 -9.29
CA VAL A 170 -1.13 18.82 -8.07
C VAL A 170 -1.74 17.52 -7.58
N GLN A 171 -0.93 16.63 -7.00
CA GLN A 171 -1.38 15.37 -6.45
C GLN A 171 -0.86 15.20 -5.03
N LEU A 172 -1.75 14.80 -4.13
CA LEU A 172 -1.43 14.33 -2.78
C LEU A 172 -1.68 12.83 -2.71
N THR A 173 -0.64 12.06 -2.42
CA THR A 173 -0.72 10.60 -2.31
C THR A 173 0.03 10.17 -1.05
N PHE A 174 -0.68 9.61 -0.08
CA PHE A 174 -0.09 9.08 1.15
C PHE A 174 -1.04 8.16 1.91
N GLY A 175 -0.49 7.49 2.89
CA GLY A 175 -1.25 6.64 3.80
C GLY A 175 -0.60 6.56 5.17
N ALA A 176 -1.42 6.41 6.20
CA ALA A 176 -0.97 6.15 7.56
C ALA A 176 -0.70 4.65 7.76
N ARG A 177 0.31 4.32 8.56
CA ARG A 177 0.48 3.00 9.15
C ARG A 177 0.05 3.05 10.61
N TYR A 178 -0.93 2.22 10.97
CA TYR A 178 -1.45 2.12 12.32
C TYR A 178 -1.51 0.65 12.76
N MET A 179 -0.86 0.32 13.86
CA MET A 179 -0.71 -1.06 14.36
C MET A 179 -0.31 -2.06 13.26
N GLY A 180 0.64 -1.65 12.41
CA GLY A 180 1.16 -2.42 11.28
C GLY A 180 0.34 -2.36 10.01
N TYR A 181 -0.91 -1.89 10.02
CA TYR A 181 -1.80 -1.84 8.86
C TYR A 181 -1.79 -0.49 8.15
N CYS A 182 -1.97 -0.53 6.84
CA CYS A 182 -1.93 0.61 5.94
C CYS A 182 -3.33 1.14 5.60
N GLY A 183 -3.44 2.47 5.48
CA GLY A 183 -4.61 3.12 4.90
C GLY A 183 -4.13 4.15 3.89
N ASN A 184 -4.49 3.99 2.62
CA ASN A 184 -3.93 4.77 1.53
C ASN A 184 -4.99 5.62 0.84
N MET A 185 -4.66 6.86 0.50
CA MET A 185 -5.53 7.76 -0.26
C MET A 185 -4.73 8.60 -1.25
N CYS A 186 -5.34 8.91 -2.37
CA CYS A 186 -4.82 9.90 -3.30
C CYS A 186 -5.92 10.82 -3.80
N ARG A 187 -5.60 12.11 -3.88
CA ARG A 187 -6.46 13.13 -4.51
C ARG A 187 -5.63 14.06 -5.38
N PRO A 188 -5.98 14.16 -6.67
CA PRO A 188 -5.49 15.23 -7.53
C PRO A 188 -6.30 16.50 -7.32
N PHE A 189 -5.67 17.65 -7.50
CA PHE A 189 -6.30 18.96 -7.40
C PHE A 189 -5.55 20.04 -8.20
N SER A 190 -6.12 21.24 -8.28
CA SER A 190 -5.42 22.42 -8.75
C SER A 190 -5.73 23.63 -7.87
N ILE A 191 -4.83 24.62 -7.85
CA ILE A 191 -5.11 25.95 -7.31
C ILE A 191 -5.48 26.83 -8.49
N GLY A 192 -6.77 27.21 -8.62
CA GLY A 192 -7.32 27.81 -9.83
C GLY A 192 -7.56 26.77 -10.93
N ALA A 193 -8.02 27.22 -12.10
CA ALA A 193 -8.42 26.35 -13.19
C ALA A 193 -7.27 25.47 -13.70
N PRO A 194 -7.41 24.13 -13.71
CA PRO A 194 -6.37 23.27 -14.27
C PRO A 194 -6.30 23.42 -15.79
N PRO A 195 -5.17 23.08 -16.42
CA PRO A 195 -5.09 22.98 -17.88
C PRO A 195 -6.16 21.98 -18.41
N GLU A 196 -6.70 22.23 -19.58
CA GLU A 196 -7.78 21.44 -20.17
C GLU A 196 -7.43 19.94 -20.24
N LYS A 197 -6.21 19.61 -20.67
CA LYS A 197 -5.73 18.21 -20.69
C LYS A 197 -5.71 17.56 -19.30
N ALA A 198 -5.25 18.30 -18.29
CA ALA A 198 -5.24 17.79 -16.92
C ALA A 198 -6.68 17.59 -16.40
N HIS A 199 -7.59 18.51 -16.72
CA HIS A 199 -9.00 18.37 -16.39
C HIS A 199 -9.63 17.15 -17.06
N GLN A 200 -9.32 16.90 -18.33
CA GLN A 200 -9.78 15.70 -19.04
C GLN A 200 -9.25 14.40 -18.39
N LEU A 201 -7.95 14.35 -18.06
CA LEU A 201 -7.37 13.22 -17.33
C LEU A 201 -8.07 12.99 -15.98
N MET A 202 -8.32 14.06 -15.21
CA MET A 202 -9.04 13.98 -13.95
C MET A 202 -10.45 13.39 -14.14
N SER A 203 -11.16 13.83 -15.16
CA SER A 203 -12.53 13.37 -15.46
C SER A 203 -12.56 11.88 -15.82
N VAL A 204 -11.65 11.44 -16.68
CA VAL A 204 -11.56 10.04 -17.13
C VAL A 204 -11.13 9.11 -15.99
N ALA A 205 -10.14 9.54 -15.19
CA ALA A 205 -9.71 8.78 -14.02
C ALA A 205 -10.83 8.63 -12.98
N LEU A 206 -11.59 9.69 -12.74
CA LEU A 206 -12.73 9.68 -11.82
C LEU A 206 -13.80 8.69 -12.30
N GLU A 207 -14.16 8.70 -13.59
CA GLU A 207 -15.08 7.72 -14.16
C GLU A 207 -14.56 6.30 -14.04
N GLY A 208 -13.24 6.09 -14.23
CA GLY A 208 -12.59 4.79 -14.03
C GLY A 208 -12.72 4.27 -12.60
N VAL A 209 -12.48 5.13 -11.59
CA VAL A 209 -12.66 4.79 -10.16
C VAL A 209 -14.11 4.43 -9.87
N GLU A 210 -15.06 5.28 -10.28
CA GLU A 210 -16.47 5.04 -10.02
C GLU A 210 -16.97 3.77 -10.71
N GLY A 211 -16.44 3.47 -11.91
CA GLY A 211 -16.68 2.22 -12.61
C GLY A 211 -16.21 1.02 -11.81
N ALA A 212 -14.94 1.05 -11.36
CA ALA A 212 -14.37 -0.02 -10.56
C ALA A 212 -15.13 -0.25 -9.24
N LEU A 213 -15.52 0.82 -8.55
CA LEU A 213 -16.33 0.75 -7.33
C LEU A 213 -17.70 0.08 -7.55
N ARG A 214 -18.31 0.29 -8.71
CA ARG A 214 -19.56 -0.39 -9.07
C ARG A 214 -19.36 -1.87 -9.40
N ASP A 215 -18.23 -2.22 -10.01
CA ASP A 215 -17.98 -3.55 -10.56
C ASP A 215 -17.38 -4.51 -9.53
N ILE A 216 -16.69 -4.01 -8.51
CA ILE A 216 -16.13 -4.83 -7.41
C ILE A 216 -17.28 -5.33 -6.54
N ARG A 217 -17.61 -6.64 -6.67
CA ARG A 217 -18.70 -7.30 -5.92
C ARG A 217 -18.36 -8.76 -5.67
N PRO A 218 -18.92 -9.38 -4.62
CA PRO A 218 -18.78 -10.81 -4.40
C PRO A 218 -19.11 -11.64 -5.65
N GLY A 219 -18.25 -12.59 -5.96
CA GLY A 219 -18.43 -13.52 -7.09
C GLY A 219 -17.92 -13.02 -8.43
N VAL A 220 -17.55 -11.75 -8.58
CA VAL A 220 -16.98 -11.20 -9.81
C VAL A 220 -15.50 -11.59 -9.88
N ALA A 221 -15.01 -11.94 -11.07
CA ALA A 221 -13.60 -12.19 -11.29
C ALA A 221 -12.82 -10.88 -11.49
N GLY A 222 -11.61 -10.80 -10.95
CA GLY A 222 -10.77 -9.60 -11.05
C GLY A 222 -10.51 -9.14 -12.48
N ARG A 223 -10.35 -10.09 -13.42
CA ARG A 223 -10.21 -9.79 -14.86
C ARG A 223 -11.43 -9.11 -15.47
N ASP A 224 -12.64 -9.37 -14.96
CA ASP A 224 -13.86 -8.74 -15.48
C ASP A 224 -13.96 -7.29 -15.02
N VAL A 225 -13.56 -7.00 -13.77
CA VAL A 225 -13.40 -5.61 -13.27
C VAL A 225 -12.38 -4.86 -14.12
N TYR A 226 -11.22 -5.48 -14.37
CA TYR A 226 -10.20 -4.89 -15.24
C TYR A 226 -10.73 -4.60 -16.64
N LYS A 227 -11.42 -5.55 -17.25
CA LYS A 227 -11.98 -5.39 -18.58
C LYS A 227 -12.91 -4.18 -18.68
N ASN A 228 -13.85 -4.06 -17.74
CA ASN A 228 -14.80 -2.96 -17.70
C ASN A 228 -14.10 -1.61 -17.49
N TYR A 229 -13.08 -1.57 -16.63
CA TYR A 229 -12.24 -0.40 -16.43
C TYR A 229 -11.49 -0.02 -17.72
N HIS A 230 -10.84 -0.98 -18.37
CA HIS A 230 -10.11 -0.76 -19.62
C HIS A 230 -11.04 -0.29 -20.74
N ASP A 231 -12.23 -0.89 -20.89
CA ASP A 231 -13.25 -0.48 -21.85
C ASP A 231 -13.74 0.96 -21.56
N THR A 232 -13.78 1.37 -20.30
CA THR A 232 -14.10 2.75 -19.92
C THR A 232 -13.03 3.71 -20.40
N LEU A 233 -11.76 3.41 -20.18
CA LEU A 233 -10.65 4.23 -20.69
C LEU A 233 -10.61 4.29 -22.22
N ALA A 234 -10.86 3.15 -22.89
CA ALA A 234 -10.86 3.06 -24.35
C ALA A 234 -11.91 3.95 -25.04
N ARG A 235 -13.05 4.21 -24.37
CA ARG A 235 -14.04 5.18 -24.89
C ARG A 235 -13.52 6.60 -25.06
N TYR A 236 -12.44 6.93 -24.33
CA TYR A 236 -11.77 8.23 -24.37
C TYR A 236 -10.40 8.18 -25.06
N GLY A 237 -9.94 7.00 -25.51
CA GLY A 237 -8.60 6.80 -26.07
C GLY A 237 -7.49 6.86 -25.02
N PHE A 238 -7.79 6.47 -23.76
CA PHE A 238 -6.87 6.53 -22.62
C PHE A 238 -6.42 5.14 -22.14
N GLU A 239 -6.73 4.06 -22.85
CA GLU A 239 -6.37 2.69 -22.48
C GLU A 239 -4.86 2.45 -22.37
N GLU A 240 -4.05 3.18 -23.17
CA GLU A 240 -2.60 3.11 -23.14
C GLU A 240 -1.95 4.00 -22.07
N PHE A 241 -2.74 4.80 -21.34
CA PHE A 241 -2.24 5.77 -20.36
C PHE A 241 -2.24 5.26 -18.93
N THR A 242 -2.73 4.04 -18.70
CA THR A 242 -2.69 3.37 -17.40
C THR A 242 -1.50 2.42 -17.30
N LEU A 243 -0.94 2.23 -16.09
CA LEU A 243 0.17 1.30 -15.85
C LEU A 243 -0.30 -0.04 -15.29
N TYR A 244 -1.48 -0.11 -14.69
CA TYR A 244 -1.95 -1.28 -13.95
C TYR A 244 -3.48 -1.32 -13.88
N GLY A 245 -4.02 -2.39 -13.31
CA GLY A 245 -5.45 -2.55 -13.11
C GLY A 245 -6.02 -1.61 -12.03
N PRO A 246 -7.34 -1.49 -11.94
CA PRO A 246 -8.00 -0.45 -11.14
C PRO A 246 -7.94 -0.67 -9.64
N ALA A 247 -7.47 -1.83 -9.15
CA ALA A 247 -7.43 -2.09 -7.72
C ALA A 247 -6.37 -3.15 -7.33
N HIS A 248 -5.92 -3.06 -6.09
CA HIS A 248 -5.01 -4.02 -5.46
C HIS A 248 -5.39 -4.26 -3.99
N GLY A 249 -5.02 -5.42 -3.45
CA GLY A 249 -5.16 -5.71 -2.02
C GLY A 249 -4.25 -4.80 -1.18
N THR A 250 -4.69 -4.47 0.02
CA THR A 250 -3.94 -3.70 1.02
C THR A 250 -4.13 -4.35 2.39
N GLY A 251 -3.19 -4.10 3.30
CA GLY A 251 -3.24 -4.62 4.67
C GLY A 251 -2.01 -4.23 5.44
N THR A 252 -1.13 -5.14 5.79
CA THR A 252 0.14 -4.84 6.48
C THR A 252 1.19 -4.27 5.52
N SER A 253 0.96 -4.36 4.22
CA SER A 253 1.69 -3.66 3.17
C SER A 253 0.75 -2.76 2.40
N GLU A 254 1.28 -1.71 1.83
CA GLU A 254 0.54 -0.81 0.93
C GLU A 254 -0.06 -1.59 -0.24
N VAL A 255 0.72 -2.50 -0.84
CA VAL A 255 0.26 -3.48 -1.82
C VAL A 255 0.50 -4.88 -1.28
N GLU A 256 -0.56 -5.66 -1.12
CA GLU A 256 -0.50 -7.06 -0.66
C GLU A 256 -0.69 -8.10 -1.79
N GLY A 257 -0.51 -7.73 -3.02
CA GLY A 257 -0.91 -8.58 -4.14
C GLY A 257 -2.42 -8.46 -4.44
N LEU A 258 -3.05 -9.52 -4.92
CA LEU A 258 -4.47 -9.50 -5.34
C LEU A 258 -4.79 -8.36 -6.33
N TRP A 259 -3.91 -8.15 -7.30
CA TRP A 259 -4.16 -7.17 -8.36
C TRP A 259 -5.37 -7.58 -9.21
N LEU A 260 -6.32 -6.66 -9.39
CA LEU A 260 -7.42 -6.81 -10.33
C LEU A 260 -6.95 -6.38 -11.73
N GLY A 261 -6.12 -7.22 -12.36
CA GLY A 261 -5.54 -6.98 -13.68
C GLY A 261 -6.11 -7.93 -14.75
N ALA A 262 -5.64 -7.78 -15.99
CA ALA A 262 -6.09 -8.56 -17.15
C ALA A 262 -6.03 -10.10 -16.96
N GLY A 263 -5.01 -10.58 -16.23
CA GLY A 263 -4.82 -12.00 -15.91
C GLY A 263 -5.34 -12.44 -14.54
N SER A 264 -6.12 -11.62 -13.85
CA SER A 264 -6.57 -11.95 -12.49
C SER A 264 -7.72 -12.94 -12.49
N ASP A 265 -7.46 -14.16 -12.05
CA ASP A 265 -8.46 -15.19 -11.80
C ASP A 265 -9.05 -15.12 -10.37
N THR A 266 -8.65 -14.12 -9.58
CA THR A 266 -9.18 -13.91 -8.23
C THR A 266 -10.68 -13.69 -8.30
N ILE A 267 -11.44 -14.56 -7.62
CA ILE A 267 -12.87 -14.35 -7.38
C ILE A 267 -13.01 -13.49 -6.13
N ILE A 268 -13.62 -12.33 -6.30
CA ILE A 268 -13.83 -11.37 -5.22
C ILE A 268 -14.78 -11.98 -4.18
N GLN A 269 -14.41 -11.88 -2.90
CA GLN A 269 -15.15 -12.46 -1.79
C GLN A 269 -15.39 -11.43 -0.69
N PRO A 270 -16.48 -11.55 0.09
CA PRO A 270 -16.66 -10.75 1.30
C PRO A 270 -15.45 -10.86 2.24
N GLY A 271 -15.11 -9.75 2.88
CA GLY A 271 -13.94 -9.66 3.75
C GLY A 271 -12.63 -9.34 3.04
N MET A 272 -12.59 -9.35 1.70
CA MET A 272 -11.45 -8.81 0.95
C MET A 272 -11.41 -7.30 1.06
N GLN A 273 -10.22 -6.75 1.27
CA GLN A 273 -9.99 -5.31 1.29
C GLN A 273 -9.13 -4.95 0.08
N PHE A 274 -9.55 -3.92 -0.64
CA PHE A 274 -8.84 -3.37 -1.79
C PHE A 274 -8.66 -1.86 -1.65
N ASN A 275 -7.60 -1.36 -2.27
CA ASN A 275 -7.53 0.01 -2.71
C ASN A 275 -7.93 0.07 -4.18
N VAL A 276 -8.95 0.86 -4.48
CA VAL A 276 -9.27 1.25 -5.85
C VAL A 276 -8.32 2.37 -6.20
N ASP A 277 -7.32 2.06 -7.00
CA ASP A 277 -6.21 2.93 -7.36
C ASP A 277 -6.13 3.07 -8.89
N VAL A 278 -6.58 4.19 -9.39
CA VAL A 278 -6.55 4.51 -10.81
C VAL A 278 -5.51 5.57 -11.08
N TRP A 279 -4.44 5.19 -11.77
CA TRP A 279 -3.39 6.10 -12.24
C TRP A 279 -3.40 6.21 -13.76
N LEU A 280 -3.41 7.46 -14.26
CA LEU A 280 -3.33 7.79 -15.67
C LEU A 280 -2.24 8.81 -15.93
N SER A 281 -1.54 8.70 -17.08
CA SER A 281 -0.62 9.73 -17.55
C SER A 281 -0.59 9.78 -19.08
N ASP A 282 -0.66 10.97 -19.65
CA ASP A 282 -0.45 11.24 -21.08
C ASP A 282 1.01 11.58 -21.42
N GLY A 283 1.93 11.46 -20.45
CA GLY A 283 3.34 11.82 -20.56
C GLY A 283 3.64 13.30 -20.28
N GLU A 284 2.65 14.16 -20.30
CA GLU A 284 2.75 15.58 -19.89
C GLU A 284 2.25 15.76 -18.44
N TYR A 285 1.09 15.20 -18.14
CA TYR A 285 0.46 15.15 -16.84
C TYR A 285 0.28 13.69 -16.40
N GLY A 286 0.20 13.48 -15.10
CA GLY A 286 -0.22 12.22 -14.53
C GLY A 286 -0.96 12.46 -13.23
N LEU A 287 -1.87 11.59 -12.89
CA LEU A 287 -2.65 11.69 -11.66
C LEU A 287 -3.12 10.34 -11.18
N ARG A 288 -3.51 10.32 -9.92
CA ARG A 288 -4.09 9.16 -9.25
C ARG A 288 -5.32 9.58 -8.47
N TYR A 289 -6.35 8.74 -8.50
CA TYR A 289 -7.38 8.67 -7.46
C TYR A 289 -7.24 7.34 -6.74
N GLU A 290 -7.22 7.37 -5.42
CA GLU A 290 -7.08 6.17 -4.62
C GLU A 290 -7.99 6.23 -3.39
N ASP A 291 -8.78 5.16 -3.18
CA ASP A 291 -9.70 4.97 -2.06
C ASP A 291 -9.71 3.53 -1.58
N GLY A 292 -9.80 3.34 -0.26
CA GLY A 292 -9.95 2.03 0.34
C GLY A 292 -11.38 1.54 0.37
N ILE A 293 -11.57 0.25 0.12
CA ILE A 293 -12.85 -0.42 0.23
C ILE A 293 -12.75 -1.76 0.94
N LEU A 294 -13.81 -2.16 1.62
CA LEU A 294 -14.05 -3.51 2.10
C LEU A 294 -15.17 -4.14 1.28
N VAL A 295 -14.95 -5.34 0.75
CA VAL A 295 -16.01 -6.11 0.11
C VAL A 295 -16.95 -6.67 1.18
N THR A 296 -18.25 -6.38 1.06
CA THR A 296 -19.32 -6.88 1.92
C THR A 296 -20.11 -7.99 1.22
N GLU A 297 -21.11 -8.56 1.86
CA GLU A 297 -21.99 -9.58 1.24
C GLU A 297 -22.74 -9.04 0.01
N ASP A 298 -23.10 -7.74 0.01
CA ASP A 298 -23.98 -7.13 -0.99
C ASP A 298 -23.24 -6.12 -1.92
N GLY A 299 -21.97 -5.85 -1.69
CA GLY A 299 -21.23 -4.85 -2.47
C GLY A 299 -19.91 -4.43 -1.82
N VAL A 300 -19.71 -3.12 -1.63
CA VAL A 300 -18.51 -2.55 -0.99
C VAL A 300 -18.89 -1.52 0.06
N GLU A 301 -18.12 -1.50 1.15
CA GLU A 301 -18.06 -0.41 2.12
C GLU A 301 -16.86 0.47 1.77
N GLU A 302 -17.03 1.75 1.59
CA GLU A 302 -15.94 2.70 1.43
C GLU A 302 -15.31 3.03 2.79
N LEU A 303 -13.97 2.96 2.90
CA LEU A 303 -13.23 3.13 4.15
C LEU A 303 -12.84 4.59 4.42
N ASN A 304 -13.03 5.46 3.44
CA ASN A 304 -12.83 6.89 3.51
C ASN A 304 -13.98 7.61 2.78
N SER A 305 -14.27 8.81 3.22
CA SER A 305 -15.44 9.61 2.75
C SER A 305 -15.06 10.94 2.13
N TYR A 306 -13.76 11.29 2.11
CA TYR A 306 -13.33 12.55 1.52
C TYR A 306 -13.71 12.63 0.05
N ARG A 307 -14.23 13.80 -0.33
CA ARG A 307 -14.81 14.06 -1.65
C ARG A 307 -13.98 13.49 -2.81
N ARG A 308 -14.65 12.76 -3.69
CA ARG A 308 -14.11 12.19 -4.92
C ARG A 308 -14.67 12.98 -6.09
N GLU A 309 -14.00 14.08 -6.40
CA GLU A 309 -14.41 15.02 -7.44
C GLU A 309 -13.18 15.72 -8.03
N ILE A 310 -13.38 16.52 -9.06
CA ILE A 310 -12.33 17.43 -9.57
C ILE A 310 -12.21 18.59 -8.58
N ILE A 311 -11.13 18.56 -7.77
CA ILE A 311 -10.90 19.54 -6.72
C ILE A 311 -10.19 20.75 -7.28
N VAL A 312 -10.83 21.91 -7.18
CA VAL A 312 -10.25 23.23 -7.50
C VAL A 312 -10.29 24.10 -6.25
N LEU A 313 -9.13 24.60 -5.84
CA LEU A 313 -8.93 25.47 -4.66
C LEU A 313 -8.75 26.92 -5.06
#